data_fe2675d3b23a5a1cc71fdd7d0a3020a7
#
_entry.id   fe2675d3b23a5a1cc71fdd7d0a3020a7
#
_cell.length_a   1.000
_cell.length_b   1.000
_cell.length_c   1.000
_cell.angle_alpha   90.00
_cell.angle_beta   90.00
_cell.angle_gamma   90.00
#
_symmetry.space_group_name_H-M   'P 1'
#
loop_
_entity.id
_entity.type
_entity.pdbx_description
1 polymer ?
#
loop_
_entity_poly.entity_id
_entity_poly.type
_entity_poly.pdbx_seq_one_letter_code
_entity_poly.pdbx_strand_id
1 'polypeptide(L)'
;NNPFIPNYTFTVDINMNLPLYSNLQYPSNAVYYAGKGVKGLLIFNTGSGYNAFDAACPNQTPTACSTLTINGIEAVCPCDSKTYSLFTGQGSLQYPLKQYRVEVNGNVLRIYN
;
A
#
# COMPACT_ATOMS: atom_id res chain seq x y z
N ASN A 1 2.84 -0.73 17.13
CA ASN A 1 3.12 0.62 16.64
C ASN A 1 4.50 0.71 16.02
N ASN A 2 4.56 1.31 14.84
CA ASN A 2 5.82 1.49 14.14
C ASN A 2 6.38 2.90 14.43
N PRO A 3 7.55 3.00 15.10
CA PRO A 3 8.11 4.30 15.45
C PRO A 3 8.62 5.10 14.24
N PHE A 4 8.81 4.45 13.08
CA PHE A 4 9.33 5.11 11.88
C PHE A 4 8.25 5.77 11.04
N ILE A 5 7.01 5.29 11.13
CA ILE A 5 5.93 5.72 10.23
C ILE A 5 4.93 6.56 11.02
N PRO A 6 4.86 7.88 10.77
CA PRO A 6 3.85 8.73 11.41
C PRO A 6 2.43 8.29 11.06
N ASN A 7 1.49 8.59 11.95
CA ASN A 7 0.10 8.17 11.80
C ASN A 7 -0.74 9.36 11.32
N TYR A 8 -0.88 9.48 9.99
CA TYR A 8 -1.68 10.55 9.39
C TYR A 8 -3.13 10.10 9.19
N THR A 9 -4.06 11.01 9.46
CA THR A 9 -5.49 10.78 9.21
C THR A 9 -5.82 11.25 7.79
N PHE A 10 -6.53 10.40 7.03
CA PHE A 10 -6.97 10.75 5.69
C PHE A 10 -8.14 9.86 5.27
N THR A 11 -8.82 10.28 4.20
CA THR A 11 -9.82 9.48 3.49
C THR A 11 -9.64 9.76 2.00
N VAL A 12 -9.63 8.70 1.18
CA VAL A 12 -9.55 8.82 -0.27
C VAL A 12 -10.44 7.77 -0.92
N ASP A 13 -11.12 8.15 -2.00
CA ASP A 13 -11.94 7.24 -2.79
C ASP A 13 -11.22 6.92 -4.09
N ILE A 14 -11.12 5.62 -4.40
CA ILE A 14 -10.48 5.11 -5.61
C ILE A 14 -11.57 4.51 -6.50
N ASN A 15 -11.82 5.14 -7.64
CA ASN A 15 -12.79 4.64 -8.61
C ASN A 15 -12.10 3.67 -9.57
N MET A 16 -12.40 2.38 -9.44
CA MET A 16 -11.76 1.34 -10.25
C MET A 16 -12.25 1.32 -11.70
N ASN A 17 -13.24 2.13 -12.06
CA ASN A 17 -13.64 2.30 -13.45
C ASN A 17 -12.71 3.25 -14.21
N LEU A 18 -11.88 4.02 -13.50
CA LEU A 18 -10.91 4.90 -14.14
C LEU A 18 -9.72 4.11 -14.66
N PRO A 19 -9.13 4.51 -15.81
CA PRO A 19 -8.01 3.75 -16.40
C PRO A 19 -6.81 3.56 -15.46
N LEU A 20 -6.51 4.55 -14.60
CA LEU A 20 -5.39 4.46 -13.66
C LEU A 20 -5.57 3.33 -12.64
N TYR A 21 -6.82 2.96 -12.34
CA TYR A 21 -7.12 2.02 -11.25
C TYR A 21 -7.84 0.76 -11.73
N SER A 22 -8.08 0.63 -13.04
CA SER A 22 -8.87 -0.48 -13.57
C SER A 22 -8.24 -1.85 -13.32
N ASN A 23 -6.91 -1.91 -13.18
CA ASN A 23 -6.22 -3.16 -12.87
C ASN A 23 -6.59 -3.71 -11.49
N LEU A 24 -7.09 -2.87 -10.60
CA LEU A 24 -7.56 -3.32 -9.27
C LEU A 24 -8.83 -4.18 -9.34
N GLN A 25 -9.50 -4.23 -10.47
CA GLN A 25 -10.65 -5.11 -10.66
C GLN A 25 -10.24 -6.58 -10.80
N TYR A 26 -8.95 -6.85 -10.99
CA TYR A 26 -8.44 -8.21 -11.20
C TYR A 26 -7.54 -8.63 -10.04
N PRO A 27 -7.66 -9.91 -9.59
CA PRO A 27 -6.86 -10.40 -8.47
C PRO A 27 -5.35 -10.30 -8.72
N SER A 28 -4.60 -10.09 -7.65
CA SER A 28 -3.14 -10.05 -7.63
C SER A 28 -2.54 -8.83 -8.33
N ASN A 29 -3.34 -7.83 -8.65
CA ASN A 29 -2.85 -6.56 -9.19
C ASN A 29 -2.79 -5.49 -8.12
N ALA A 30 -1.83 -4.60 -8.26
CA ALA A 30 -1.61 -3.50 -7.33
C ALA A 30 -1.44 -2.19 -8.10
N VAL A 31 -1.79 -1.08 -7.44
CA VAL A 31 -1.53 0.27 -7.97
C VAL A 31 -0.94 1.14 -6.87
N TYR A 32 -0.19 2.14 -7.28
CA TYR A 32 0.36 3.17 -6.40
C TYR A 32 -0.49 4.44 -6.50
N TYR A 33 -0.79 5.05 -5.35
CA TYR A 33 -1.52 6.32 -5.26
C TYR A 33 -0.70 7.32 -4.46
N ALA A 34 -0.31 8.42 -5.09
CA ALA A 34 0.52 9.44 -4.44
C ALA A 34 -0.31 10.42 -3.61
N GLY A 35 0.32 11.05 -2.62
CA GLY A 35 -0.24 12.21 -1.95
C GLY A 35 -0.99 11.94 -0.65
N LYS A 36 -1.10 10.70 -0.21
CA LYS A 36 -1.72 10.34 1.07
C LYS A 36 -0.76 9.50 1.90
N GLY A 37 -0.95 9.51 3.22
CA GLY A 37 -0.05 8.81 4.13
C GLY A 37 1.34 9.45 4.14
N VAL A 38 2.37 8.64 4.36
CA VAL A 38 3.76 9.12 4.43
C VAL A 38 4.39 9.18 3.04
N LYS A 39 4.30 8.10 2.26
CA LYS A 39 4.92 7.98 0.94
C LYS A 39 3.93 7.60 -0.16
N GLY A 40 2.65 7.79 0.07
CA GLY A 40 1.61 7.33 -0.83
C GLY A 40 1.06 5.98 -0.41
N LEU A 41 0.19 5.42 -1.23
CA LEU A 41 -0.52 4.18 -0.94
C LEU A 41 -0.20 3.11 -1.95
N LEU A 42 -0.09 1.86 -1.48
CA LEU A 42 -0.09 0.67 -2.32
C LEU A 42 -1.43 -0.02 -2.10
N ILE A 43 -2.20 -0.22 -3.15
CA ILE A 43 -3.53 -0.82 -3.09
C ILE A 43 -3.48 -2.12 -3.87
N PHE A 44 -3.95 -3.22 -3.27
CA PHE A 44 -3.78 -4.56 -3.82
C PHE A 44 -5.08 -5.35 -3.75
N ASN A 45 -5.44 -6.00 -4.85
CA ASN A 45 -6.57 -6.93 -4.89
C ASN A 45 -6.09 -8.33 -4.49
N THR A 46 -6.57 -8.82 -3.35
CA THR A 46 -6.15 -10.12 -2.81
C THR A 46 -6.89 -11.30 -3.42
N GLY A 47 -7.91 -11.06 -4.25
CA GLY A 47 -8.81 -12.09 -4.74
C GLY A 47 -10.06 -12.25 -3.88
N SER A 48 -9.96 -12.00 -2.57
CA SER A 48 -11.11 -12.05 -1.65
C SER A 48 -11.44 -10.68 -1.07
N GLY A 49 -10.68 -9.65 -1.39
CA GLY A 49 -10.85 -8.30 -0.91
C GLY A 49 -9.68 -7.43 -1.34
N TYR A 50 -9.46 -6.36 -0.59
CA TYR A 50 -8.42 -5.40 -0.93
C TYR A 50 -7.59 -5.06 0.30
N ASN A 51 -6.28 -4.92 0.10
CA ASN A 51 -5.37 -4.36 1.09
C ASN A 51 -4.89 -2.99 0.64
N ALA A 52 -4.66 -2.10 1.59
CA ALA A 52 -4.03 -0.81 1.34
C ALA A 52 -2.93 -0.60 2.37
N PHE A 53 -1.75 -0.23 1.89
CA PHE A 53 -0.58 0.00 2.73
C PHE A 53 0.03 1.36 2.42
N ASP A 54 0.72 1.95 3.41
CA ASP A 54 1.59 3.07 3.11
C ASP A 54 2.76 2.59 2.25
N ALA A 55 3.15 3.39 1.27
CA ALA A 55 4.29 3.05 0.41
C ALA A 55 5.64 3.34 1.07
N ALA A 56 5.67 3.74 2.35
CA ALA A 56 6.91 3.93 3.08
C ALA A 56 7.50 2.60 3.50
N CYS A 57 8.80 2.43 3.29
CA CYS A 57 9.55 1.29 3.84
C CYS A 57 9.42 1.33 5.37
N PRO A 58 8.87 0.26 6.01
CA PRO A 58 8.45 0.36 7.39
C PRO A 58 9.56 0.21 8.42
N ASN A 59 10.78 -0.14 8.02
CA ASN A 59 11.86 -0.45 8.94
C ASN A 59 12.97 0.60 8.95
N GLN A 60 12.63 1.84 8.57
CA GLN A 60 13.58 2.96 8.59
C GLN A 60 12.84 4.29 8.62
N THR A 61 13.52 5.33 9.04
CA THR A 61 13.01 6.70 8.92
C THR A 61 12.82 7.04 7.44
N PRO A 62 11.73 7.71 7.07
CA PRO A 62 11.47 8.06 5.68
C PRO A 62 12.61 8.89 5.06
N THR A 63 13.05 8.46 3.88
CA THR A 63 14.11 9.12 3.11
C THR A 63 13.75 9.10 1.62
N ALA A 64 14.66 9.63 0.79
CA ALA A 64 14.42 9.69 -0.66
C ALA A 64 14.27 8.31 -1.30
N CYS A 65 14.97 7.27 -0.80
CA CYS A 65 14.89 5.93 -1.37
C CYS A 65 13.81 5.05 -0.72
N SER A 66 13.09 5.54 0.29
CA SER A 66 12.23 4.69 1.11
C SER A 66 10.77 4.60 0.62
N THR A 67 10.52 4.90 -0.65
CA THR A 67 9.23 4.65 -1.26
C THR A 67 9.23 3.26 -1.91
N LEU A 68 8.36 2.38 -1.42
CA LEU A 68 8.22 1.02 -1.92
C LEU A 68 7.80 1.01 -3.39
N THR A 69 8.33 0.06 -4.14
CA THR A 69 7.92 -0.21 -5.52
C THR A 69 7.18 -1.52 -5.59
N ILE A 70 6.25 -1.62 -6.53
CA ILE A 70 5.44 -2.82 -6.74
C ILE A 70 6.20 -3.77 -7.66
N ASN A 71 6.34 -5.03 -7.23
CA ASN A 71 6.91 -6.10 -8.04
C ASN A 71 5.98 -7.32 -7.95
N GLY A 72 4.97 -7.35 -8.84
CA GLY A 72 3.97 -8.41 -8.82
C GLY A 72 3.15 -8.40 -7.52
N ILE A 73 3.26 -9.46 -6.74
CA ILE A 73 2.54 -9.62 -5.47
C ILE A 73 3.34 -9.13 -4.27
N GLU A 74 4.48 -8.48 -4.52
CA GLU A 74 5.37 -7.98 -3.48
C GLU A 74 5.62 -6.50 -3.61
N ALA A 75 5.96 -5.86 -2.50
CA ALA A 75 6.52 -4.52 -2.45
C ALA A 75 8.00 -4.62 -2.11
N VAL A 76 8.82 -3.83 -2.77
CA VAL A 76 10.28 -3.84 -2.59
C VAL A 76 10.73 -2.48 -2.11
N CYS A 77 11.54 -2.46 -1.04
CA CYS A 77 12.16 -1.24 -0.54
C CYS A 77 13.45 -0.98 -1.31
N PRO A 78 13.54 0.12 -2.07
CA PRO A 78 14.76 0.39 -2.85
C PRO A 78 16.01 0.66 -2.00
N CYS A 79 15.83 1.09 -0.73
CA CYS A 79 16.97 1.40 0.14
C CYS A 79 17.78 0.16 0.52
N ASP A 80 17.11 -0.98 0.73
CA ASP A 80 17.76 -2.19 1.26
C ASP A 80 17.40 -3.46 0.50
N SER A 81 16.59 -3.35 -0.55
CA SER A 81 16.12 -4.47 -1.39
C SER A 81 15.27 -5.49 -0.64
N LYS A 82 14.76 -5.16 0.55
CA LYS A 82 13.88 -6.05 1.30
C LYS A 82 12.48 -6.04 0.69
N THR A 83 11.82 -7.20 0.75
CA THR A 83 10.51 -7.40 0.14
C THR A 83 9.44 -7.68 1.20
N TYR A 84 8.21 -7.35 0.84
CA TYR A 84 7.03 -7.53 1.69
C TYR A 84 5.91 -8.10 0.84
N SER A 85 5.15 -9.05 1.39
CA SER A 85 4.00 -9.60 0.69
C SER A 85 2.85 -8.59 0.68
N LEU A 86 2.25 -8.35 -0.47
CA LEU A 86 1.06 -7.50 -0.57
C LEU A 86 -0.21 -8.21 -0.09
N PHE A 87 -0.16 -9.54 0.08
CA PHE A 87 -1.26 -10.28 0.71
C PHE A 87 -1.34 -10.07 2.22
N THR A 88 -0.19 -9.92 2.88
CA THR A 88 -0.13 -9.89 4.35
C THR A 88 0.54 -8.65 4.91
N GLY A 89 1.33 -7.94 4.11
CA GLY A 89 2.17 -6.84 4.58
C GLY A 89 3.44 -7.30 5.29
N GLN A 90 3.66 -8.61 5.41
CA GLN A 90 4.79 -9.15 6.17
C GLN A 90 6.04 -9.26 5.32
N GLY A 91 7.19 -9.07 5.95
CA GLY A 91 8.51 -9.27 5.39
C GLY A 91 9.42 -9.91 6.40
N SER A 92 10.73 -9.88 6.16
CA SER A 92 11.72 -10.53 7.03
C SER A 92 12.22 -9.63 8.16
N LEU A 93 11.88 -8.33 8.15
CA LEU A 93 12.33 -7.40 9.17
C LEU A 93 11.27 -7.24 10.27
N GLN A 94 11.59 -6.42 11.28
CA GLN A 94 10.79 -6.32 12.50
C GLN A 94 9.36 -5.83 12.24
N TYR A 95 9.20 -4.81 11.38
CA TYR A 95 7.90 -4.19 11.18
C TYR A 95 7.32 -4.57 9.82
N PRO A 96 6.02 -4.93 9.79
CA PRO A 96 5.31 -5.11 8.51
C PRO A 96 5.00 -3.76 7.87
N LEU A 97 4.48 -3.80 6.64
CA LEU A 97 3.95 -2.60 5.99
C LEU A 97 2.84 -1.99 6.84
N LYS A 98 2.79 -0.66 6.89
CA LYS A 98 1.72 0.03 7.59
C LYS A 98 0.43 -0.13 6.79
N GLN A 99 -0.56 -0.77 7.40
CA GLN A 99 -1.83 -1.08 6.74
C GLN A 99 -2.89 -0.05 7.08
N TYR A 100 -3.69 0.31 6.08
CA TYR A 100 -4.84 1.19 6.20
C TYR A 100 -6.13 0.40 6.01
N ARG A 101 -7.26 1.02 6.32
CA ARG A 101 -8.58 0.40 6.20
C ARG A 101 -9.13 0.62 4.81
N VAL A 102 -9.87 -0.37 4.30
CA VAL A 102 -10.52 -0.30 2.99
C VAL A 102 -11.98 -0.67 3.15
N GLU A 103 -12.87 0.18 2.63
CA GLU A 103 -14.28 -0.12 2.43
C GLU A 103 -14.54 -0.28 0.93
N VAL A 104 -15.32 -1.30 0.58
CA VAL A 104 -15.69 -1.56 -0.81
C VAL A 104 -17.14 -1.16 -1.03
N ASN A 105 -17.35 -0.20 -1.95
CA ASN A 105 -18.69 0.26 -2.33
C ASN A 105 -18.81 0.14 -3.85
N GLY A 106 -19.27 -1.00 -4.33
CA GLY A 106 -19.34 -1.27 -5.77
C GLY A 106 -17.94 -1.22 -6.38
N ASN A 107 -17.72 -0.32 -7.34
CA ASN A 107 -16.42 -0.14 -7.99
C ASN A 107 -15.57 0.97 -7.35
N VAL A 108 -15.94 1.44 -6.16
CA VAL A 108 -15.19 2.47 -5.45
C VAL A 108 -14.63 1.88 -4.17
N LEU A 109 -13.33 2.07 -3.95
CA LEU A 109 -12.66 1.70 -2.71
C LEU A 109 -12.45 2.99 -1.90
N ARG A 110 -12.92 2.97 -0.65
CA ARG A 110 -12.61 4.04 0.30
C ARG A 110 -11.48 3.59 1.19
N ILE A 111 -10.36 4.29 1.15
CA ILE A 111 -9.17 4.00 1.95
C ILE A 111 -9.04 5.10 2.98
N TYR A 112 -8.88 4.70 4.24
CA TYR A 112 -8.85 5.69 5.32
C TYR A 112 -8.02 5.21 6.51
N ASN A 113 -7.65 6.19 7.30
CA ASN A 113 -6.93 5.97 8.55
C ASN A 113 -7.53 6.83 9.65
#